data_601566b41facfa1c1db6891558b7c8e4
#
_entry.id   601566b41facfa1c1db6891558b7c8e4
#
_cell.length_a   1.000
_cell.length_b   1.000
_cell.length_c   1.000
_cell.angle_alpha   90.00
_cell.angle_beta   90.00
_cell.angle_gamma   90.00
#
_symmetry.space_group_name_H-M   'P 1'
#
loop_
_entity.id
_entity.type
_entity.pdbx_description
1 polymer ?
#
loop_
_entity_poly.entity_id
_entity_poly.type
_entity_poly.pdbx_seq_one_letter_code
_entity_poly.pdbx_strand_id
1 'polypeptide(L)'
;MSIRCTLLGDAEVLSHIAFSAKAYWGYPKHWMEIWKPQLTFSPGYFEKNESWIIEVNNSPIGFYTIQEKDGNAWIENLWVLPEYIGQGIGKRLFLHAVSRSRLMGHLILRLEADPNAVGFYKKMGMHKIGERESEIEGKPRILPIMEITL
;
A
#
# COMPACT_ATOMS: atom_id res chain seq x y z
N MET A 1 -15.60 12.56 -3.38
CA MET A 1 -14.52 11.59 -3.10
C MET A 1 -14.97 10.66 -1.99
N SER A 2 -14.96 9.36 -2.23
CA SER A 2 -15.50 8.37 -1.29
C SER A 2 -14.58 7.16 -1.17
N ILE A 3 -14.67 6.48 -0.01
CA ILE A 3 -13.94 5.24 0.25
C ILE A 3 -14.95 4.11 0.35
N ARG A 4 -14.70 3.01 -0.34
CA ARG A 4 -15.56 1.81 -0.32
C ARG A 4 -14.75 0.53 -0.27
N CYS A 5 -15.40 -0.57 0.12
CA CYS A 5 -14.80 -1.90 0.03
C CYS A 5 -14.49 -2.27 -1.43
N THR A 6 -13.48 -3.11 -1.61
CA THR A 6 -13.20 -3.71 -2.92
C THR A 6 -14.25 -4.73 -3.29
N LEU A 7 -14.46 -4.90 -4.59
CA LEU A 7 -15.31 -5.92 -5.19
C LEU A 7 -14.47 -6.78 -6.13
N LEU A 8 -15.00 -7.95 -6.50
CA LEU A 8 -14.29 -8.89 -7.37
C LEU A 8 -13.86 -8.29 -8.72
N GLY A 9 -14.66 -7.38 -9.26
CA GLY A 9 -14.39 -6.72 -10.54
C GLY A 9 -13.32 -5.64 -10.49
N ASP A 10 -12.79 -5.31 -9.31
CA ASP A 10 -11.80 -4.22 -9.16
C ASP A 10 -10.35 -4.67 -9.39
N ALA A 11 -10.07 -5.96 -9.42
CA ALA A 11 -8.69 -6.46 -9.42
C ALA A 11 -7.82 -5.89 -10.54
N GLU A 12 -8.34 -5.78 -11.74
CA GLU A 12 -7.58 -5.28 -12.89
C GLU A 12 -7.20 -3.80 -12.72
N VAL A 13 -8.16 -2.95 -12.34
CA VAL A 13 -7.89 -1.52 -12.17
C VAL A 13 -6.96 -1.28 -10.99
N LEU A 14 -7.06 -2.06 -9.91
CA LEU A 14 -6.16 -1.91 -8.76
C LEU A 14 -4.74 -2.37 -9.10
N SER A 15 -4.58 -3.40 -9.92
CA SER A 15 -3.28 -3.82 -10.43
C SER A 15 -2.64 -2.71 -11.26
N HIS A 16 -3.41 -2.06 -12.12
CA HIS A 16 -2.94 -0.89 -12.89
C HIS A 16 -2.50 0.25 -11.97
N ILE A 17 -3.28 0.56 -10.94
CA ILE A 17 -2.93 1.62 -9.97
C ILE A 17 -1.60 1.30 -9.28
N ALA A 18 -1.44 0.09 -8.77
CA ALA A 18 -0.22 -0.32 -8.07
C ALA A 18 1.01 -0.22 -8.97
N PHE A 19 0.91 -0.73 -10.19
CA PHE A 19 2.01 -0.67 -11.16
C PHE A 19 2.37 0.79 -11.50
N SER A 20 1.38 1.61 -11.83
CA SER A 20 1.58 3.02 -12.18
C SER A 20 2.19 3.82 -11.04
N ALA A 21 1.72 3.59 -9.80
CA ALA A 21 2.22 4.28 -8.63
C ALA A 21 3.68 3.93 -8.34
N LYS A 22 4.05 2.65 -8.44
CA LYS A 22 5.43 2.23 -8.22
C LYS A 22 6.36 2.76 -9.32
N ALA A 23 5.92 2.72 -10.58
CA ALA A 23 6.68 3.24 -11.71
C ALA A 23 6.96 4.74 -11.60
N TYR A 24 6.09 5.49 -10.92
CA TYR A 24 6.27 6.93 -10.71
C TYR A 24 7.59 7.27 -10.00
N TRP A 25 8.11 6.39 -9.17
CA TRP A 25 9.38 6.60 -8.48
C TRP A 25 10.60 6.60 -9.39
N GLY A 26 10.43 6.26 -10.67
CA GLY A 26 11.52 6.29 -11.65
C GLY A 26 12.40 5.05 -11.64
N TYR A 27 11.91 3.92 -11.13
CA TYR A 27 12.66 2.67 -11.21
C TYR A 27 12.91 2.25 -12.65
N PRO A 28 14.03 1.55 -12.94
CA PRO A 28 14.29 1.05 -14.29
C PRO A 28 13.15 0.19 -14.81
N LYS A 29 12.86 0.31 -16.11
CA LYS A 29 11.73 -0.40 -16.72
C LYS A 29 11.82 -1.91 -16.53
N HIS A 30 13.02 -2.48 -16.64
CA HIS A 30 13.19 -3.93 -16.45
C HIS A 30 12.97 -4.38 -15.00
N TRP A 31 13.19 -3.51 -14.00
CA TRP A 31 12.83 -3.80 -12.62
C TRP A 31 11.31 -3.84 -12.46
N MET A 32 10.61 -2.90 -13.10
CA MET A 32 9.15 -2.87 -13.08
C MET A 32 8.56 -4.15 -13.69
N GLU A 33 9.19 -4.70 -14.73
CA GLU A 33 8.76 -5.97 -15.31
C GLU A 33 8.97 -7.15 -14.36
N ILE A 34 10.09 -7.16 -13.61
CA ILE A 34 10.35 -8.18 -12.57
C ILE A 34 9.29 -8.10 -11.47
N TRP A 35 8.90 -6.90 -11.04
CA TRP A 35 7.92 -6.70 -9.98
C TRP A 35 6.46 -6.85 -10.43
N LYS A 36 6.19 -6.84 -11.72
CA LYS A 36 4.83 -6.88 -12.25
C LYS A 36 3.97 -8.01 -11.68
N PRO A 37 4.45 -9.26 -11.52
CA PRO A 37 3.64 -10.30 -10.91
C PRO A 37 3.18 -9.97 -9.50
N GLN A 38 4.02 -9.31 -8.69
CA GLN A 38 3.69 -8.90 -7.32
C GLN A 38 2.70 -7.74 -7.28
N LEU A 39 2.59 -6.97 -8.36
CA LEU A 39 1.70 -5.83 -8.50
C LEU A 39 0.44 -6.17 -9.29
N THR A 40 0.26 -7.45 -9.62
CA THR A 40 -0.91 -7.97 -10.32
C THR A 40 -1.74 -8.80 -9.36
N PHE A 41 -2.95 -8.34 -9.08
CA PHE A 41 -3.83 -8.95 -8.09
C PHE A 41 -4.92 -9.78 -8.77
N SER A 42 -5.25 -10.92 -8.16
CA SER A 42 -6.42 -11.69 -8.52
C SER A 42 -7.62 -11.25 -7.66
N PRO A 43 -8.87 -11.51 -8.11
CA PRO A 43 -10.04 -11.23 -7.28
C PRO A 43 -9.98 -11.88 -5.89
N GLY A 44 -9.48 -13.12 -5.81
CA GLY A 44 -9.36 -13.85 -4.54
C GLY A 44 -8.43 -13.19 -3.51
N TYR A 45 -7.45 -12.43 -3.97
CA TYR A 45 -6.58 -11.68 -3.06
C TYR A 45 -7.38 -10.69 -2.19
N PHE A 46 -8.33 -9.99 -2.80
CA PHE A 46 -9.15 -8.99 -2.10
C PHE A 46 -10.21 -9.61 -1.20
N GLU A 47 -10.64 -10.84 -1.48
CA GLU A 47 -11.55 -11.57 -0.59
C GLU A 47 -10.87 -11.99 0.72
N LYS A 48 -9.57 -12.25 0.67
CA LYS A 48 -8.79 -12.75 1.81
C LYS A 48 -8.20 -11.65 2.69
N ASN A 49 -8.19 -10.41 2.21
CA ASN A 49 -7.54 -9.29 2.87
C ASN A 49 -8.53 -8.15 3.10
N GLU A 50 -8.34 -7.42 4.18
CA GLU A 50 -9.07 -6.16 4.38
C GLU A 50 -8.60 -5.17 3.33
N SER A 51 -9.51 -4.71 2.45
CA SER A 51 -9.12 -3.86 1.31
C SER A 51 -10.17 -2.80 1.00
N TRP A 52 -9.70 -1.59 0.73
CA TRP A 52 -10.54 -0.41 0.53
C TRP A 52 -10.00 0.45 -0.60
N ILE A 53 -10.94 1.01 -1.37
CA ILE A 53 -10.66 1.86 -2.53
C ILE A 53 -11.12 3.28 -2.23
N ILE A 54 -10.34 4.27 -2.66
CA ILE A 54 -10.79 5.66 -2.74
C ILE A 54 -11.10 5.99 -4.19
N GLU A 55 -12.24 6.64 -4.43
CA GLU A 55 -12.71 7.00 -5.79
C GLU A 55 -13.05 8.47 -5.90
N VAL A 56 -12.95 8.95 -7.13
CA VAL A 56 -13.44 10.24 -7.58
C VAL A 56 -14.33 10.01 -8.80
N ASN A 57 -15.58 10.52 -8.77
CA ASN A 57 -16.54 10.33 -9.86
C ASN A 57 -16.68 8.85 -10.28
N ASN A 58 -16.79 7.96 -9.29
CA ASN A 58 -16.92 6.50 -9.46
C ASN A 58 -15.72 5.84 -10.13
N SER A 59 -14.57 6.52 -10.18
CA SER A 59 -13.33 5.95 -10.70
C SER A 59 -12.33 5.72 -9.57
N PRO A 60 -11.80 4.50 -9.38
CA PRO A 60 -10.76 4.23 -8.41
C PRO A 60 -9.48 5.03 -8.71
N ILE A 61 -8.95 5.70 -7.69
CA ILE A 61 -7.72 6.49 -7.80
C ILE A 61 -6.64 6.06 -6.81
N GLY A 62 -6.98 5.20 -5.86
CA GLY A 62 -6.07 4.65 -4.89
C GLY A 62 -6.71 3.55 -4.08
N PHE A 63 -5.91 2.79 -3.37
CA PHE A 63 -6.40 1.72 -2.50
C PHE A 63 -5.35 1.31 -1.48
N TYR A 64 -5.79 0.56 -0.47
CA TYR A 64 -4.88 -0.12 0.45
C TYR A 64 -5.42 -1.51 0.79
N THR A 65 -4.52 -2.37 1.25
CA THR A 65 -4.86 -3.68 1.79
C THR A 65 -4.15 -3.90 3.12
N ILE A 66 -4.82 -4.59 4.03
CA ILE A 66 -4.27 -4.96 5.34
C ILE A 66 -4.30 -6.48 5.46
N GLN A 67 -3.21 -7.04 6.00
CA GLN A 67 -3.10 -8.44 6.36
C GLN A 67 -2.70 -8.56 7.82
N GLU A 68 -3.19 -9.58 8.52
CA GLU A 68 -2.71 -9.90 9.86
C GLU A 68 -1.48 -10.79 9.78
N LYS A 69 -0.45 -10.43 10.53
CA LYS A 69 0.78 -11.22 10.70
C LYS A 69 1.25 -11.08 12.15
N ASP A 70 1.51 -12.22 12.80
CA ASP A 70 2.04 -12.25 14.16
C ASP A 70 1.21 -11.42 15.14
N GLY A 71 -0.12 -11.42 14.97
CA GLY A 71 -1.04 -10.69 15.84
C GLY A 71 -1.12 -9.20 15.60
N ASN A 72 -0.45 -8.68 14.59
CA ASN A 72 -0.47 -7.26 14.23
C ASN A 72 -1.11 -7.03 12.86
N ALA A 73 -1.58 -5.80 12.64
CA ALA A 73 -2.02 -5.37 11.32
C ALA A 73 -0.82 -4.91 10.49
N TRP A 74 -0.78 -5.31 9.22
CA TRP A 74 0.24 -4.89 8.27
C TRP A 74 -0.43 -4.34 7.02
N ILE A 75 -0.06 -3.12 6.63
CA ILE A 75 -0.43 -2.61 5.30
C ILE A 75 0.46 -3.30 4.28
N GLU A 76 -0.14 -4.12 3.41
CA GLU A 76 0.57 -4.79 2.33
C GLU A 76 0.63 -3.92 1.07
N ASN A 77 -0.37 -3.10 0.86
CA ASN A 77 -0.48 -2.19 -0.27
C ASN A 77 -1.07 -0.86 0.19
N LEU A 78 -0.50 0.23 -0.31
CA LEU A 78 -1.08 1.56 -0.24
C LEU A 78 -0.57 2.32 -1.46
N TRP A 79 -1.44 2.53 -2.43
CA TRP A 79 -1.08 3.09 -3.72
C TRP A 79 -2.06 4.16 -4.14
N VAL A 80 -1.53 5.22 -4.77
CA VAL A 80 -2.32 6.33 -5.32
C VAL A 80 -1.87 6.56 -6.75
N LEU A 81 -2.81 6.76 -7.67
CA LEU A 81 -2.48 7.11 -9.05
C LEU A 81 -1.58 8.36 -9.08
N PRO A 82 -0.54 8.37 -9.93
CA PRO A 82 0.40 9.49 -10.00
C PRO A 82 -0.27 10.86 -10.19
N GLU A 83 -1.35 10.92 -10.96
CA GLU A 83 -2.09 12.17 -11.24
C GLU A 83 -2.70 12.78 -9.98
N TYR A 84 -2.87 12.01 -8.92
CA TYR A 84 -3.50 12.45 -7.67
C TYR A 84 -2.53 12.61 -6.50
N ILE A 85 -1.23 12.46 -6.75
CA ILE A 85 -0.21 12.66 -5.72
C ILE A 85 -0.17 14.15 -5.30
N GLY A 86 0.04 14.39 -4.01
CA GLY A 86 0.10 15.74 -3.46
C GLY A 86 -1.25 16.36 -3.13
N GLN A 87 -2.33 15.58 -3.20
CA GLN A 87 -3.70 16.04 -2.94
C GLN A 87 -4.30 15.49 -1.65
N GLY A 88 -3.48 14.87 -0.80
CA GLY A 88 -3.93 14.31 0.47
C GLY A 88 -4.62 12.95 0.37
N ILE A 89 -4.60 12.30 -0.79
CA ILE A 89 -5.25 11.01 -1.01
C ILE A 89 -4.59 9.91 -0.18
N GLY A 90 -3.26 9.82 -0.21
CA GLY A 90 -2.51 8.86 0.59
C GLY A 90 -2.76 9.01 2.09
N LYS A 91 -2.85 10.25 2.57
CA LYS A 91 -3.19 10.53 3.97
C LYS A 91 -4.58 10.01 4.32
N ARG A 92 -5.56 10.23 3.47
CA ARG A 92 -6.94 9.74 3.69
C ARG A 92 -6.97 8.22 3.76
N LEU A 93 -6.28 7.55 2.83
CA LEU A 93 -6.18 6.09 2.84
C LEU A 93 -5.49 5.59 4.11
N PHE A 94 -4.39 6.20 4.50
CA PHE A 94 -3.66 5.81 5.70
C PHE A 94 -4.51 5.97 6.96
N LEU A 95 -5.19 7.09 7.13
CA LEU A 95 -6.05 7.32 8.29
C LEU A 95 -7.23 6.34 8.32
N HIS A 96 -7.78 5.99 7.17
CA HIS A 96 -8.81 4.96 7.08
C HIS A 96 -8.26 3.59 7.48
N ALA A 97 -7.04 3.25 7.03
CA ALA A 97 -6.38 1.99 7.42
C ALA A 97 -6.14 1.92 8.94
N VAL A 98 -5.73 3.03 9.56
CA VAL A 98 -5.59 3.12 11.03
C VAL A 98 -6.92 2.84 11.72
N SER A 99 -7.99 3.48 11.25
CA SER A 99 -9.33 3.30 11.81
C SER A 99 -9.80 1.85 11.68
N ARG A 100 -9.62 1.24 10.50
CA ARG A 100 -9.98 -0.16 10.28
C ARG A 100 -9.17 -1.11 11.15
N SER A 101 -7.89 -0.86 11.30
CA SER A 101 -7.02 -1.68 12.15
C SER A 101 -7.47 -1.66 13.61
N ARG A 102 -7.89 -0.50 14.11
CA ARG A 102 -8.46 -0.37 15.46
C ARG A 102 -9.77 -1.15 15.59
N LEU A 103 -10.65 -1.03 14.61
CA LEU A 103 -11.93 -1.75 14.61
C LEU A 103 -11.73 -3.27 14.56
N MET A 104 -10.67 -3.75 13.93
CA MET A 104 -10.30 -5.16 13.89
C MET A 104 -9.65 -5.64 15.19
N GLY A 105 -9.44 -4.75 16.16
CA GLY A 105 -8.89 -5.08 17.47
C GLY A 105 -7.37 -5.08 17.58
N HIS A 106 -6.68 -4.53 16.59
CA HIS A 106 -5.21 -4.46 16.62
C HIS A 106 -4.72 -3.28 17.46
N LEU A 107 -3.55 -3.45 18.07
CA LEU A 107 -2.88 -2.41 18.86
C LEU A 107 -1.73 -1.77 18.09
N ILE A 108 -1.26 -2.41 17.02
CA ILE A 108 -0.09 -2.00 16.25
C ILE A 108 -0.38 -2.16 14.77
N LEU A 109 0.02 -1.16 13.99
CA LEU A 109 0.00 -1.20 12.53
C LEU A 109 1.43 -1.05 12.01
N ARG A 110 1.84 -1.95 11.13
CA ARG A 110 3.17 -1.99 10.52
C ARG A 110 3.10 -2.01 9.01
N LEU A 111 4.22 -1.72 8.39
CA LEU A 111 4.42 -1.92 6.95
C LEU A 111 5.91 -1.97 6.62
N GLU A 112 6.22 -2.55 5.47
CA GLU A 112 7.53 -2.45 4.84
C GLU A 112 7.44 -1.31 3.83
N ALA A 113 8.21 -0.24 4.06
CA ALA A 113 8.11 0.95 3.23
C ALA A 113 9.00 0.86 2.00
N ASP A 114 8.49 1.29 0.85
CA ASP A 114 9.37 1.69 -0.24
C ASP A 114 10.26 2.81 0.28
N PRO A 115 11.59 2.79 0.02
CA PRO A 115 12.50 3.84 0.51
C PRO A 115 12.04 5.25 0.15
N ASN A 116 11.38 5.41 -1.00
CA ASN A 116 10.86 6.70 -1.46
C ASN A 116 9.64 7.18 -0.66
N ALA A 117 8.98 6.31 0.06
CA ALA A 117 7.76 6.61 0.82
C ALA A 117 7.99 6.81 2.32
N VAL A 118 9.22 6.59 2.80
CA VAL A 118 9.54 6.71 4.24
C VAL A 118 9.15 8.08 4.81
N GLY A 119 9.44 9.14 4.08
CA GLY A 119 9.08 10.50 4.50
C GLY A 119 7.58 10.69 4.70
N PHE A 120 6.78 10.13 3.81
CA PHE A 120 5.32 10.14 3.94
C PHE A 120 4.87 9.43 5.22
N TYR A 121 5.35 8.22 5.45
CA TYR A 121 4.94 7.46 6.64
C TYR A 121 5.41 8.10 7.94
N LYS A 122 6.57 8.72 7.97
CA LYS A 122 7.02 9.51 9.14
C LYS A 122 6.07 10.66 9.43
N LYS A 123 5.61 11.36 8.40
CA LYS A 123 4.61 12.44 8.58
C LYS A 123 3.28 11.91 9.10
N MET A 124 2.94 10.66 8.80
CA MET A 124 1.72 10.03 9.30
C MET A 124 1.86 9.54 10.76
N GLY A 125 3.03 9.68 11.37
CA GLY A 125 3.27 9.27 12.75
C GLY A 125 3.93 7.93 12.91
N MET A 126 4.32 7.27 11.83
CA MET A 126 5.07 6.02 11.90
C MET A 126 6.55 6.27 12.20
N HIS A 127 7.18 5.31 12.85
CA HIS A 127 8.62 5.32 13.08
C HIS A 127 9.25 4.00 12.65
N LYS A 128 10.51 4.04 12.28
CA LYS A 128 11.26 2.87 11.83
C LYS A 128 11.62 1.99 13.03
N ILE A 129 11.31 0.69 12.93
CA ILE A 129 11.64 -0.30 13.97
C ILE A 129 12.64 -1.35 13.49
N GLY A 130 12.94 -1.41 12.22
CA GLY A 130 13.84 -2.41 11.66
C GLY A 130 13.94 -2.28 10.15
N GLU A 131 14.52 -3.29 9.53
CA GLU A 131 14.72 -3.35 8.09
C GLU A 131 14.52 -4.78 7.60
N ARG A 132 13.99 -4.92 6.38
CA ARG A 132 14.02 -6.18 5.66
C ARG A 132 14.95 -6.06 4.46
N GLU A 133 15.91 -6.97 4.36
CA GLU A 133 16.77 -7.05 3.19
C GLU A 133 16.02 -7.75 2.05
N SER A 134 16.13 -7.20 0.87
CA SER A 134 15.61 -7.72 -0.37
C SER A 134 16.66 -7.59 -1.45
N GLU A 135 16.40 -8.09 -2.63
CA GLU A 135 17.32 -8.06 -3.74
C GLU A 135 16.58 -7.85 -5.04
N ILE A 136 17.20 -7.13 -5.97
CA ILE A 136 16.75 -7.05 -7.34
C ILE A 136 17.97 -7.10 -8.26
N GLU A 137 17.99 -8.05 -9.18
CA GLU A 137 19.10 -8.30 -10.10
C GLU A 137 20.47 -8.38 -9.41
N GLY A 138 20.53 -9.07 -8.27
CA GLY A 138 21.77 -9.22 -7.49
C GLY A 138 22.15 -7.98 -6.69
N LYS A 139 21.39 -6.91 -6.75
CA LYS A 139 21.64 -5.67 -5.99
C LYS A 139 20.83 -5.69 -4.69
N PRO A 140 21.48 -5.41 -3.54
CA PRO A 140 20.76 -5.36 -2.27
C PRO A 140 19.76 -4.21 -2.27
N ARG A 141 18.59 -4.46 -1.68
CA ARG A 141 17.53 -3.49 -1.51
C ARG A 141 17.01 -3.58 -0.09
N ILE A 142 17.03 -2.46 0.64
CA ILE A 142 16.61 -2.41 2.04
C ILE A 142 15.24 -1.75 2.12
N LEU A 143 14.31 -2.44 2.77
CA LEU A 143 12.96 -1.94 3.01
C LEU A 143 12.80 -1.63 4.50
N PRO A 144 12.71 -0.35 4.89
CA PRO A 144 12.46 -0.01 6.28
C PRO A 144 11.12 -0.56 6.76
N ILE A 145 11.11 -1.12 7.97
CA ILE A 145 9.88 -1.55 8.63
C ILE A 145 9.41 -0.39 9.50
N MET A 146 8.21 0.09 9.23
CA MET A 146 7.61 1.22 9.92
C MET A 146 6.47 0.75 10.81
N GLU A 147 6.26 1.44 11.94
CA GLU A 147 5.26 1.07 12.94
C GLU A 147 4.56 2.30 13.52
N ILE A 148 3.28 2.14 13.85
CA ILE A 148 2.53 3.10 14.66
C ILE A 148 1.69 2.32 15.67
N THR A 149 1.63 2.84 16.90
CA THR A 149 0.73 2.34 17.94
C THR A 149 -0.66 2.92 17.70
N LEU A 150 -1.66 2.05 17.74
CA LEU A 150 -3.05 2.40 17.44
C LEU A 150 -3.82 2.91 18.67
#